data_b5900ad02de7c6e18afbb847166f5a12
#
_entry.id   b5900ad02de7c6e18afbb847166f5a12
#
_cell.length_a   1.000
_cell.length_b   1.000
_cell.length_c   1.000
_cell.angle_alpha   90.00
_cell.angle_beta   90.00
_cell.angle_gamma   90.00
#
_symmetry.space_group_name_H-M   'P 1'
#
loop_
_entity.id
_entity.type
_entity.pdbx_description
1 polymer ?
#
loop_
_entity_poly.entity_id
_entity_poly.type
_entity_poly.pdbx_seq_one_letter_code
_entity_poly.pdbx_strand_id
1 'polypeptide(L)'
;YIKEGRMSKTFFEPYKDSPYYKGKMDIWYLFACNGLDLLNPNGVLCFIATNNWTTSFGASKLRDKVIKETRICNIVDFGAVMMFESASIQTMIMMFQKDKVTDDYTFDYRRLTAYKATEKEAIAILEPSYKTYDQAECYTPTIRRANFYDKNITFSQSDDILDKIYNATNNIFLFEEELTNGIHPHYDFINKKLSEKYGLPIGDGIFGLSKSEIEGLELSEDEVKLIKPYYNSSDNVARYMVGTTDLSIIYTPSTFKNPRSMDS
;
A
#
# COMPACT_ATOMS: atom_id res chain seq x y z
N TYR A 1 11.14 9.52 -9.43
CA TYR A 1 10.37 8.36 -8.93
C TYR A 1 10.12 7.39 -10.09
N ILE A 2 10.89 6.29 -10.12
CA ILE A 2 10.94 5.34 -11.23
C ILE A 2 10.44 3.99 -10.76
N LYS A 3 9.17 3.72 -11.04
CA LYS A 3 8.50 2.48 -10.66
C LYS A 3 8.32 1.57 -11.88
N GLU A 4 8.60 0.28 -11.75
CA GLU A 4 8.60 -0.69 -12.85
C GLU A 4 7.30 -0.66 -13.67
N GLY A 5 6.14 -0.60 -13.04
CA GLY A 5 4.86 -0.54 -13.75
C GLY A 5 4.57 0.77 -14.50
N ARG A 6 5.42 1.80 -14.36
CA ARG A 6 5.28 3.10 -15.03
C ARG A 6 6.31 3.34 -16.15
N MET A 7 7.30 2.46 -16.27
CA MET A 7 8.37 2.53 -17.25
C MET A 7 8.11 1.57 -18.41
N SER A 8 8.87 1.72 -19.49
CA SER A 8 8.86 0.72 -20.58
C SER A 8 9.27 -0.66 -20.04
N LYS A 9 8.73 -1.71 -20.62
CA LYS A 9 9.04 -3.10 -20.21
C LYS A 9 10.53 -3.41 -20.22
N THR A 10 11.30 -2.75 -21.10
CA THR A 10 12.74 -2.95 -21.26
C THR A 10 13.60 -2.20 -20.26
N PHE A 11 13.03 -1.21 -19.54
CA PHE A 11 13.83 -0.37 -18.63
C PHE A 11 14.45 -1.17 -17.48
N PHE A 12 13.70 -2.13 -16.92
CA PHE A 12 14.17 -2.95 -15.80
C PHE A 12 14.91 -4.24 -16.23
N GLU A 13 14.96 -4.56 -17.53
CA GLU A 13 15.65 -5.77 -18.03
C GLU A 13 17.10 -5.89 -17.53
N PRO A 14 17.96 -4.84 -17.57
CA PRO A 14 19.34 -4.94 -17.10
C PRO A 14 19.49 -5.22 -15.60
N TYR A 15 18.42 -5.02 -14.83
CA TYR A 15 18.45 -5.18 -13.37
C TYR A 15 17.88 -6.53 -12.90
N LYS A 16 17.30 -7.32 -13.81
CA LYS A 16 16.67 -8.61 -13.46
C LYS A 16 17.62 -9.64 -12.86
N ASP A 17 18.88 -9.60 -13.27
CA ASP A 17 19.92 -10.48 -12.75
C ASP A 17 20.49 -10.03 -11.39
N SER A 18 20.08 -8.86 -10.90
CA SER A 18 20.50 -8.38 -9.59
C SER A 18 19.91 -9.24 -8.48
N PRO A 19 20.69 -9.62 -7.44
CA PRO A 19 20.19 -10.35 -6.28
C PRO A 19 19.11 -9.57 -5.51
N TYR A 20 19.02 -8.28 -5.76
CA TYR A 20 18.06 -7.35 -5.12
C TYR A 20 16.79 -7.15 -5.95
N TYR A 21 16.69 -7.73 -7.13
CA TYR A 21 15.50 -7.64 -7.95
C TYR A 21 14.40 -8.60 -7.46
N LYS A 22 13.14 -8.10 -7.42
CA LYS A 22 11.97 -8.91 -7.01
C LYS A 22 10.78 -8.80 -7.97
N GLY A 23 10.82 -7.85 -8.92
CA GLY A 23 9.64 -7.45 -9.71
C GLY A 23 8.73 -6.46 -8.96
N LYS A 24 7.93 -5.71 -9.71
CA LYS A 24 7.07 -4.62 -9.19
C LYS A 24 7.85 -3.61 -8.34
N MET A 25 9.10 -3.35 -8.72
CA MET A 25 10.05 -2.55 -7.95
C MET A 25 9.89 -1.05 -8.16
N ASP A 26 10.42 -0.33 -7.20
CA ASP A 26 10.92 1.03 -7.37
C ASP A 26 12.45 0.98 -7.48
N ILE A 27 13.02 1.72 -8.42
CA ILE A 27 14.47 1.65 -8.69
C ILE A 27 15.32 2.03 -7.48
N TRP A 28 14.82 2.89 -6.60
CA TRP A 28 15.57 3.29 -5.42
C TRP A 28 15.86 2.11 -4.46
N TYR A 29 15.10 1.01 -4.51
CA TYR A 29 15.41 -0.19 -3.74
C TYR A 29 16.78 -0.76 -4.11
N LEU A 30 17.11 -0.74 -5.40
CA LEU A 30 18.44 -1.17 -5.87
C LEU A 30 19.53 -0.21 -5.42
N PHE A 31 19.28 1.11 -5.46
CA PHE A 31 20.23 2.10 -4.96
C PHE A 31 20.51 1.92 -3.47
N ALA A 32 19.45 1.70 -2.67
CA ALA A 32 19.61 1.47 -1.23
C ALA A 32 20.39 0.19 -0.94
N CYS A 33 20.07 -0.93 -1.61
CA CYS A 33 20.79 -2.19 -1.43
C CYS A 33 22.28 -2.06 -1.80
N ASN A 34 22.57 -1.47 -2.97
CA ASN A 34 23.95 -1.25 -3.42
C ASN A 34 24.68 -0.26 -2.49
N GLY A 35 23.99 0.79 -2.04
CA GLY A 35 24.55 1.73 -1.07
C GLY A 35 24.98 1.05 0.24
N LEU A 36 24.16 0.12 0.74
CA LEU A 36 24.50 -0.69 1.93
C LEU A 36 25.71 -1.60 1.69
N ASP A 37 25.86 -2.16 0.48
CA ASP A 37 27.04 -2.97 0.14
C ASP A 37 28.34 -2.16 0.17
N LEU A 38 28.29 -0.94 -0.34
CA LEU A 38 29.43 -0.04 -0.43
C LEU A 38 29.88 0.56 0.93
N LEU A 39 29.02 0.48 1.95
CA LEU A 39 29.39 0.98 3.27
C LEU A 39 30.49 0.13 3.92
N ASN A 40 31.40 0.83 4.58
CA ASN A 40 32.30 0.19 5.57
C ASN A 40 31.49 -0.29 6.80
N PRO A 41 32.03 -1.22 7.60
CA PRO A 41 31.44 -1.56 8.89
C PRO A 41 31.17 -0.29 9.71
N ASN A 42 30.01 -0.22 10.35
CA ASN A 42 29.48 0.95 11.08
C ASN A 42 29.20 2.19 10.23
N GLY A 43 29.37 2.12 8.91
CA GLY A 43 28.95 3.21 8.01
C GLY A 43 27.45 3.39 8.01
N VAL A 44 26.99 4.61 7.73
CA VAL A 44 25.58 4.99 7.78
C VAL A 44 25.08 5.34 6.38
N LEU A 45 23.95 4.78 6.00
CA LEU A 45 23.18 5.16 4.81
C LEU A 45 21.95 5.95 5.24
N CYS A 46 21.80 7.15 4.68
CA CYS A 46 20.60 7.98 4.89
C CYS A 46 19.89 8.20 3.54
N PHE A 47 18.62 7.89 3.51
CA PHE A 47 17.77 8.06 2.31
C PHE A 47 16.50 8.82 2.66
N ILE A 48 16.04 9.67 1.75
CA ILE A 48 14.64 10.11 1.67
C ILE A 48 13.99 9.41 0.47
N ALA A 49 12.96 8.62 0.72
CA ALA A 49 12.26 7.87 -0.33
C ALA A 49 10.82 7.56 0.08
N THR A 50 10.08 6.84 -0.78
CA THR A 50 8.69 6.49 -0.50
C THR A 50 8.55 5.60 0.73
N ASN A 51 7.56 5.90 1.57
CA ASN A 51 7.33 5.18 2.84
C ASN A 51 6.76 3.76 2.67
N ASN A 52 6.27 3.41 1.48
CA ASN A 52 5.61 2.13 1.21
C ASN A 52 6.57 0.92 1.08
N TRP A 53 7.87 1.11 1.17
CA TRP A 53 8.84 0.01 1.11
C TRP A 53 8.67 -1.02 2.23
N THR A 54 8.10 -0.59 3.34
CA THR A 54 7.84 -1.43 4.52
C THR A 54 6.86 -2.56 4.23
N THR A 55 5.96 -2.38 3.25
CA THR A 55 4.89 -3.33 2.91
C THR A 55 4.89 -3.75 1.44
N SER A 56 5.50 -2.98 0.54
CA SER A 56 5.51 -3.27 -0.90
C SER A 56 6.18 -4.61 -1.22
N PHE A 57 5.56 -5.40 -2.09
CA PHE A 57 6.11 -6.68 -2.56
C PHE A 57 7.50 -6.52 -3.17
N GLY A 58 7.69 -5.54 -4.07
CA GLY A 58 8.97 -5.29 -4.73
C GLY A 58 10.11 -4.87 -3.80
N ALA A 59 9.81 -4.45 -2.57
CA ALA A 59 10.81 -4.05 -1.57
C ALA A 59 11.27 -5.20 -0.66
N SER A 60 10.78 -6.43 -0.84
CA SER A 60 11.09 -7.54 0.08
C SER A 60 12.59 -7.77 0.23
N LYS A 61 13.36 -7.72 -0.86
CA LYS A 61 14.83 -7.88 -0.83
C LYS A 61 15.52 -6.75 -0.06
N LEU A 62 15.04 -5.51 -0.18
CA LEU A 62 15.54 -4.39 0.61
C LEU A 62 15.21 -4.59 2.10
N ARG A 63 13.97 -4.97 2.44
CA ARG A 63 13.60 -5.26 3.83
C ARG A 63 14.48 -6.34 4.44
N ASP A 64 14.66 -7.46 3.75
CA ASP A 64 15.52 -8.56 4.19
C ASP A 64 16.95 -8.07 4.47
N LYS A 65 17.50 -7.28 3.55
CA LYS A 65 18.85 -6.74 3.68
C LYS A 65 18.97 -5.78 4.86
N VAL A 66 18.03 -4.84 5.00
CA VAL A 66 18.00 -3.90 6.13
C VAL A 66 17.97 -4.66 7.46
N ILE A 67 17.10 -5.65 7.59
CA ILE A 67 16.98 -6.42 8.83
C ILE A 67 18.22 -7.27 9.11
N LYS A 68 18.81 -7.89 8.08
CA LYS A 68 19.95 -8.83 8.25
C LYS A 68 21.29 -8.13 8.49
N GLU A 69 21.50 -6.99 7.83
CA GLU A 69 22.83 -6.39 7.69
C GLU A 69 22.96 -5.03 8.33
N THR A 70 21.87 -4.48 8.87
CA THR A 70 21.89 -3.12 9.44
C THR A 70 21.15 -3.01 10.76
N ARG A 71 21.47 -1.92 11.47
CA ARG A 71 20.66 -1.36 12.54
C ARG A 71 19.90 -0.16 11.98
N ILE A 72 18.58 -0.13 12.14
CA ILE A 72 17.81 1.09 11.91
C ILE A 72 18.11 2.06 13.05
N CYS A 73 18.67 3.23 12.73
CA CYS A 73 19.01 4.23 13.72
C CYS A 73 17.84 5.19 13.98
N ASN A 74 17.22 5.64 12.89
CA ASN A 74 16.14 6.61 12.94
C ASN A 74 15.26 6.47 11.70
N ILE A 75 13.96 6.70 11.88
CA ILE A 75 13.01 6.90 10.79
C ILE A 75 12.15 8.12 11.09
N VAL A 76 12.04 9.01 10.10
CA VAL A 76 11.08 10.13 10.12
C VAL A 76 10.11 9.94 8.96
N ASP A 77 8.88 9.53 9.27
CA ASP A 77 7.80 9.34 8.30
C ASP A 77 6.94 10.61 8.21
N PHE A 78 6.91 11.21 7.05
CA PHE A 78 6.07 12.39 6.81
C PHE A 78 4.60 12.05 6.59
N GLY A 79 4.22 10.78 6.71
CA GLY A 79 2.83 10.32 6.63
C GLY A 79 2.17 10.70 5.32
N ALA A 80 1.04 11.43 5.40
CA ALA A 80 0.31 11.92 4.23
C ALA A 80 0.83 13.27 3.70
N VAL A 81 1.77 13.91 4.39
CA VAL A 81 2.31 15.22 3.98
C VAL A 81 3.20 15.06 2.75
N MET A 82 2.92 15.83 1.70
CA MET A 82 3.70 15.85 0.46
C MET A 82 4.90 16.77 0.62
N MET A 83 6.09 16.21 0.71
CA MET A 83 7.33 16.96 0.94
C MET A 83 7.95 17.55 -0.34
N PHE A 84 7.48 17.11 -1.51
CA PHE A 84 8.00 17.58 -2.80
C PHE A 84 6.88 18.23 -3.61
N GLU A 85 7.08 19.44 -4.09
CA GLU A 85 6.09 20.19 -4.88
C GLU A 85 5.72 19.47 -6.19
N SER A 86 6.70 18.83 -6.84
CA SER A 86 6.54 18.19 -8.14
C SER A 86 6.16 16.71 -8.09
N ALA A 87 6.06 16.12 -6.90
CA ALA A 87 5.83 14.69 -6.75
C ALA A 87 4.78 14.39 -5.68
N SER A 88 3.63 13.89 -6.10
CA SER A 88 2.57 13.43 -5.19
C SER A 88 2.91 12.06 -4.61
N ILE A 89 3.93 12.00 -3.74
CA ILE A 89 4.41 10.79 -3.08
C ILE A 89 4.56 11.01 -1.58
N GLN A 90 4.14 10.02 -0.82
CA GLN A 90 4.39 9.97 0.62
C GLN A 90 5.81 9.47 0.87
N THR A 91 6.56 10.18 1.69
CA THR A 91 7.99 9.91 1.89
C THR A 91 8.35 9.74 3.36
N MET A 92 9.49 9.11 3.58
CA MET A 92 10.16 9.06 4.89
C MET A 92 11.67 9.21 4.72
N ILE A 93 12.31 9.72 5.75
CA ILE A 93 13.77 9.67 5.90
C ILE A 93 14.10 8.42 6.70
N MET A 94 15.07 7.66 6.20
CA MET A 94 15.52 6.41 6.81
C MET A 94 17.02 6.47 7.03
N MET A 95 17.48 6.09 8.21
CA MET A 95 18.89 6.05 8.57
C MET A 95 19.26 4.63 9.02
N PHE A 96 20.12 3.96 8.25
CA PHE A 96 20.57 2.59 8.46
C PHE A 96 22.07 2.57 8.71
N GLN A 97 22.50 1.97 9.80
CA GLN A 97 23.92 1.72 10.07
C GLN A 97 24.26 0.28 9.72
N LYS A 98 25.32 0.07 8.95
CA LYS A 98 25.83 -1.27 8.63
C LYS A 98 26.40 -1.91 9.87
N ASP A 99 25.64 -2.82 10.46
CA ASP A 99 25.98 -3.48 11.70
C ASP A 99 25.40 -4.90 11.71
N LYS A 100 26.21 -5.89 12.13
CA LYS A 100 25.73 -7.25 12.34
C LYS A 100 25.02 -7.36 13.70
N VAL A 101 23.88 -6.71 13.81
CA VAL A 101 23.09 -6.83 15.04
C VAL A 101 22.43 -8.20 15.09
N THR A 102 22.65 -8.94 16.17
CA THR A 102 22.04 -10.25 16.41
C THR A 102 20.82 -10.17 17.30
N ASP A 103 20.76 -9.16 18.15
CA ASP A 103 19.76 -9.02 19.20
C ASP A 103 18.62 -8.08 18.78
N ASP A 104 17.50 -8.19 19.46
CA ASP A 104 16.40 -7.25 19.36
C ASP A 104 16.86 -5.87 19.83
N TYR A 105 16.37 -4.83 19.18
CA TYR A 105 16.75 -3.46 19.52
C TYR A 105 15.59 -2.49 19.25
N THR A 106 15.67 -1.33 19.87
CA THR A 106 14.76 -0.19 19.63
C THR A 106 15.46 0.89 18.82
N PHE A 107 14.67 1.73 18.14
CA PHE A 107 15.16 2.88 17.41
C PHE A 107 14.18 4.06 17.51
N ASP A 108 14.62 5.26 17.13
CA ASP A 108 13.79 6.46 17.14
C ASP A 108 12.90 6.50 15.89
N TYR A 109 11.60 6.50 16.10
CA TYR A 109 10.58 6.62 15.05
C TYR A 109 9.71 7.84 15.29
N ARG A 110 9.56 8.66 14.26
CA ARG A 110 8.74 9.87 14.29
C ARG A 110 7.85 9.89 13.07
N ARG A 111 6.60 10.27 13.25
CA ARG A 111 5.62 10.33 12.17
C ARG A 111 4.73 11.55 12.28
N LEU A 112 4.54 12.26 11.15
CA LEU A 112 3.48 13.25 11.03
C LEU A 112 2.14 12.52 10.82
N THR A 113 1.14 12.88 11.64
CA THR A 113 -0.22 12.35 11.54
C THR A 113 -1.16 13.28 10.78
N ALA A 114 -0.73 14.53 10.54
CA ALA A 114 -1.46 15.52 9.76
C ALA A 114 -1.50 15.18 8.26
N TYR A 115 -2.52 15.68 7.57
CA TYR A 115 -2.57 15.64 6.10
C TYR A 115 -1.79 16.78 5.43
N LYS A 116 -1.56 17.86 6.15
CA LYS A 116 -0.77 19.03 5.72
C LYS A 116 0.10 19.49 6.86
N ALA A 117 1.30 19.91 6.55
CA ALA A 117 2.21 20.52 7.50
C ALA A 117 2.85 21.76 6.87
N THR A 118 3.17 22.75 7.69
CA THR A 118 4.01 23.88 7.30
C THR A 118 5.47 23.43 7.20
N GLU A 119 6.28 24.17 6.46
CA GLU A 119 7.73 23.92 6.40
C GLU A 119 8.37 23.88 7.80
N LYS A 120 7.95 24.79 8.69
CA LYS A 120 8.42 24.83 10.06
C LYS A 120 8.11 23.54 10.84
N GLU A 121 6.92 22.99 10.70
CA GLU A 121 6.52 21.73 11.36
C GLU A 121 7.27 20.54 10.75
N ALA A 122 7.46 20.55 9.43
CA ALA A 122 8.21 19.50 8.73
C ALA A 122 9.71 19.51 9.11
N ILE A 123 10.30 20.68 9.35
CA ILE A 123 11.66 20.82 9.85
C ILE A 123 11.73 20.43 11.33
N ALA A 124 10.78 20.87 12.14
CA ALA A 124 10.80 20.63 13.58
C ALA A 124 10.82 19.14 13.94
N ILE A 125 10.13 18.26 13.17
CA ILE A 125 10.14 16.82 13.43
C ILE A 125 11.53 16.17 13.24
N LEU A 126 12.45 16.84 12.54
CA LEU A 126 13.82 16.35 12.34
C LEU A 126 14.70 16.60 13.56
N GLU A 127 14.33 17.55 14.42
CA GLU A 127 15.13 17.91 15.59
C GLU A 127 15.14 16.77 16.62
N PRO A 128 16.33 16.38 17.15
CA PRO A 128 16.43 15.30 18.14
C PRO A 128 15.64 15.57 19.44
N SER A 129 15.43 16.84 19.77
CA SER A 129 14.66 17.28 20.93
C SER A 129 13.16 17.35 20.69
N TYR A 130 12.70 17.04 19.48
CA TYR A 130 11.28 17.07 19.13
C TYR A 130 10.50 16.12 20.01
N LYS A 131 9.52 16.65 20.70
CA LYS A 131 8.57 15.87 21.51
C LYS A 131 7.22 15.85 20.80
N THR A 132 6.42 14.86 21.15
CA THR A 132 5.07 14.67 20.59
C THR A 132 4.24 15.95 20.68
N TYR A 133 3.71 16.37 19.54
CA TYR A 133 2.70 17.41 19.41
C TYR A 133 1.43 16.80 18.84
N ASP A 134 0.31 17.53 18.84
CA ASP A 134 -1.01 17.05 18.39
C ASP A 134 -1.03 16.44 16.97
N GLN A 135 -0.04 16.75 16.15
CA GLN A 135 0.05 16.33 14.75
C GLN A 135 1.26 15.43 14.44
N ALA A 136 1.90 14.90 15.46
CA ALA A 136 3.02 13.98 15.30
C ALA A 136 3.09 12.93 16.42
N GLU A 137 3.52 11.75 16.06
CA GLU A 137 3.81 10.65 16.97
C GLU A 137 5.32 10.42 17.03
N CYS A 138 5.87 10.28 18.24
CA CYS A 138 7.26 9.94 18.48
C CYS A 138 7.33 8.79 19.48
N TYR A 139 7.97 7.69 19.09
CA TYR A 139 8.11 6.50 19.94
C TYR A 139 9.31 5.64 19.51
N THR A 140 9.60 4.61 20.27
CA THR A 140 10.72 3.71 20.03
C THR A 140 10.22 2.29 19.77
N PRO A 141 9.91 1.93 18.51
CA PRO A 141 9.49 0.57 18.18
C PRO A 141 10.66 -0.41 18.37
N THR A 142 10.32 -1.65 18.66
CA THR A 142 11.29 -2.74 18.82
C THR A 142 11.39 -3.54 17.52
N ILE A 143 12.58 -3.72 17.01
CA ILE A 143 12.88 -4.68 15.94
C ILE A 143 13.18 -6.04 16.57
N ARG A 144 12.26 -6.99 16.39
CA ARG A 144 12.42 -8.39 16.78
C ARG A 144 12.84 -9.20 15.58
N ARG A 145 14.12 -9.49 15.46
CA ARG A 145 14.73 -10.10 14.27
C ARG A 145 14.12 -11.45 13.86
N ALA A 146 13.72 -12.26 14.82
CA ALA A 146 13.10 -13.57 14.56
C ALA A 146 11.77 -13.49 13.77
N ASN A 147 11.08 -12.35 13.80
CA ASN A 147 9.72 -12.21 13.27
C ASN A 147 9.64 -11.50 11.91
N PHE A 148 10.75 -11.00 11.36
CA PHE A 148 10.71 -10.09 10.20
C PHE A 148 11.10 -10.73 8.86
N TYR A 149 11.58 -11.96 8.82
CA TYR A 149 11.97 -12.59 7.55
C TYR A 149 10.75 -12.78 6.63
N ASP A 150 10.84 -12.26 5.41
CA ASP A 150 9.81 -12.28 4.36
C ASP A 150 8.47 -11.60 4.70
N LYS A 151 8.39 -10.87 5.82
CA LYS A 151 7.17 -10.19 6.26
C LYS A 151 7.21 -8.68 5.97
N ASN A 152 6.03 -8.08 6.01
CA ASN A 152 5.90 -6.63 6.06
C ASN A 152 6.46 -6.10 7.39
N ILE A 153 7.10 -4.93 7.35
CA ILE A 153 7.56 -4.26 8.56
C ILE A 153 6.51 -3.24 8.95
N THR A 154 5.97 -3.37 10.14
CA THR A 154 5.10 -2.36 10.75
C THR A 154 5.85 -1.73 11.91
N PHE A 155 6.09 -0.42 11.83
CA PHE A 155 6.64 0.33 12.96
C PHE A 155 5.47 0.80 13.82
N SER A 156 4.86 -0.10 14.59
CA SER A 156 3.66 0.19 15.36
C SER A 156 3.94 0.11 16.86
N GLN A 157 3.28 0.99 17.63
CA GLN A 157 3.24 0.84 19.10
C GLN A 157 2.45 -0.42 19.52
N SER A 158 1.69 -1.02 18.58
CA SER A 158 0.80 -2.17 18.82
C SER A 158 1.43 -3.51 18.45
N ASP A 159 2.74 -3.58 18.22
CA ASP A 159 3.43 -4.83 17.84
C ASP A 159 3.19 -5.96 18.87
N ASP A 160 3.05 -5.63 20.15
CA ASP A 160 2.68 -6.60 21.20
C ASP A 160 1.30 -7.23 20.98
N ILE A 161 0.36 -6.50 20.37
CA ILE A 161 -0.98 -7.01 20.04
C ILE A 161 -0.87 -7.97 18.85
N LEU A 162 -0.11 -7.60 17.81
CA LEU A 162 0.15 -8.46 16.67
C LEU A 162 0.87 -9.73 17.09
N ASP A 163 1.89 -9.65 17.95
CA ASP A 163 2.58 -10.82 18.49
C ASP A 163 1.64 -11.75 19.26
N LYS A 164 0.72 -11.20 20.07
CA LYS A 164 -0.30 -11.99 20.75
C LYS A 164 -1.24 -12.70 19.77
N ILE A 165 -1.64 -12.01 18.70
CA ILE A 165 -2.46 -12.62 17.64
C ILE A 165 -1.69 -13.74 16.95
N TYR A 166 -0.44 -13.48 16.54
CA TYR A 166 0.42 -14.49 15.90
C TYR A 166 0.62 -15.72 16.79
N ASN A 167 0.93 -15.51 18.07
CA ASN A 167 1.14 -16.60 19.02
C ASN A 167 -0.14 -17.39 19.32
N ALA A 168 -1.29 -16.71 19.39
CA ALA A 168 -2.59 -17.35 19.67
C ALA A 168 -3.07 -18.22 18.51
N THR A 169 -2.68 -17.90 17.27
CA THR A 169 -3.10 -18.63 16.06
C THR A 169 -2.14 -19.76 15.66
N ASN A 170 -1.08 -20.02 16.43
CA ASN A 170 -0.01 -20.96 16.05
C ASN A 170 0.53 -20.71 14.65
N ASN A 171 0.56 -19.45 14.20
CA ASN A 171 0.87 -19.00 12.83
C ASN A 171 -0.06 -19.58 11.75
N ILE A 172 -1.24 -20.06 12.11
CA ILE A 172 -2.29 -20.44 11.15
C ILE A 172 -3.17 -19.22 10.95
N PHE A 173 -3.11 -18.69 9.74
CA PHE A 173 -3.96 -17.59 9.28
C PHE A 173 -5.04 -18.11 8.34
N LEU A 174 -5.73 -17.19 7.70
CA LEU A 174 -6.64 -17.53 6.61
C LEU A 174 -5.90 -18.31 5.51
N PHE A 175 -6.53 -19.35 4.99
CA PHE A 175 -6.04 -20.01 3.81
C PHE A 175 -6.10 -19.06 2.60
N GLU A 176 -5.26 -19.28 1.59
CA GLU A 176 -5.23 -18.41 0.40
C GLU A 176 -6.61 -18.34 -0.28
N GLU A 177 -7.36 -19.43 -0.25
CA GLU A 177 -8.72 -19.53 -0.80
C GLU A 177 -9.76 -18.69 -0.04
N GLU A 178 -9.49 -18.34 1.20
CA GLU A 178 -10.34 -17.48 2.03
C GLU A 178 -10.06 -15.99 1.81
N LEU A 179 -8.98 -15.66 1.08
CA LEU A 179 -8.58 -14.30 0.75
C LEU A 179 -8.98 -13.98 -0.68
N THR A 180 -10.01 -13.16 -0.85
CA THR A 180 -10.44 -12.70 -2.16
C THR A 180 -10.31 -11.19 -2.28
N ASN A 181 -9.85 -10.73 -3.44
CA ASN A 181 -9.92 -9.32 -3.77
C ASN A 181 -11.36 -8.96 -4.14
N GLY A 182 -11.82 -7.80 -3.68
CA GLY A 182 -13.06 -7.22 -4.16
C GLY A 182 -12.98 -6.88 -5.65
N ILE A 183 -14.12 -6.55 -6.22
CA ILE A 183 -14.22 -6.12 -7.61
C ILE A 183 -13.71 -4.67 -7.68
N HIS A 184 -12.82 -4.40 -8.64
CA HIS A 184 -12.33 -3.07 -8.97
C HIS A 184 -12.70 -2.73 -10.42
N PRO A 185 -13.92 -2.25 -10.70
CA PRO A 185 -14.26 -1.77 -12.03
C PRO A 185 -13.38 -0.55 -12.36
N HIS A 186 -12.92 -0.48 -13.61
CA HIS A 186 -12.10 0.64 -14.05
C HIS A 186 -12.88 1.96 -14.12
N TYR A 187 -14.20 1.84 -14.33
CA TYR A 187 -15.12 2.98 -14.40
C TYR A 187 -16.45 2.58 -13.76
N ASP A 188 -16.73 3.15 -12.60
CA ASP A 188 -18.02 2.94 -11.95
C ASP A 188 -19.12 3.72 -12.64
N PHE A 189 -18.81 4.97 -13.03
CA PHE A 189 -19.75 5.96 -13.59
C PHE A 189 -19.11 6.74 -14.72
N ILE A 190 -19.96 7.34 -15.58
CA ILE A 190 -19.53 8.24 -16.65
C ILE A 190 -18.85 9.47 -16.03
N ASN A 191 -17.56 9.61 -16.28
CA ASN A 191 -16.82 10.81 -15.93
C ASN A 191 -16.80 11.83 -17.08
N LYS A 192 -16.27 13.03 -16.84
CA LYS A 192 -16.19 14.10 -17.84
C LYS A 192 -15.57 13.66 -19.16
N LYS A 193 -14.47 12.89 -19.11
CA LYS A 193 -13.75 12.41 -20.32
C LYS A 193 -14.59 11.41 -21.14
N LEU A 194 -15.35 10.56 -20.48
CA LEU A 194 -16.24 9.60 -21.14
C LEU A 194 -17.47 10.31 -21.70
N SER A 195 -18.03 11.28 -20.96
CA SER A 195 -19.13 12.12 -21.41
C SER A 195 -18.76 12.89 -22.69
N GLU A 196 -17.60 13.54 -22.71
CA GLU A 196 -17.08 14.25 -23.90
C GLU A 196 -16.86 13.31 -25.10
N LYS A 197 -16.42 12.08 -24.86
CA LYS A 197 -16.13 11.10 -25.92
C LYS A 197 -17.38 10.42 -26.49
N TYR A 198 -18.35 10.11 -25.63
CA TYR A 198 -19.49 9.27 -26.01
C TYR A 198 -20.85 10.00 -25.99
N GLY A 199 -20.89 11.26 -25.53
CA GLY A 199 -22.13 12.04 -25.45
C GLY A 199 -23.11 11.56 -24.38
N LEU A 200 -22.61 10.84 -23.34
CA LEU A 200 -23.43 10.27 -22.28
C LEU A 200 -23.46 11.22 -21.05
N PRO A 201 -24.53 11.25 -20.25
CA PRO A 201 -24.61 12.07 -19.05
C PRO A 201 -23.52 11.71 -18.03
N ILE A 202 -22.95 12.74 -17.38
CA ILE A 202 -22.00 12.54 -16.29
C ILE A 202 -22.74 11.97 -15.08
N GLY A 203 -22.21 10.89 -14.51
CA GLY A 203 -22.75 10.21 -13.34
C GLY A 203 -23.61 9.00 -13.65
N ASP A 204 -23.98 8.77 -14.91
CA ASP A 204 -24.67 7.53 -15.31
C ASP A 204 -23.79 6.34 -14.97
N GLY A 205 -24.43 5.24 -14.52
CA GLY A 205 -23.76 4.01 -14.15
C GLY A 205 -23.12 3.30 -15.35
N ILE A 206 -21.94 2.76 -15.17
CA ILE A 206 -21.31 1.84 -16.14
C ILE A 206 -21.33 0.44 -15.55
N PHE A 207 -20.61 0.25 -14.42
CA PHE A 207 -20.60 -1.00 -13.66
C PHE A 207 -21.39 -0.87 -12.35
N GLY A 208 -21.38 0.32 -11.73
CA GLY A 208 -22.19 0.64 -10.58
C GLY A 208 -23.54 1.23 -11.04
N LEU A 209 -24.64 0.56 -10.77
CA LEU A 209 -25.98 0.94 -11.20
C LEU A 209 -26.84 1.31 -10.01
N SER A 210 -27.58 2.39 -10.11
CA SER A 210 -28.64 2.77 -9.17
C SER A 210 -29.86 1.85 -9.35
N LYS A 211 -30.73 1.85 -8.36
CA LYS A 211 -31.99 1.09 -8.43
C LYS A 211 -32.87 1.51 -9.61
N SER A 212 -32.96 2.81 -9.89
CA SER A 212 -33.75 3.33 -11.03
C SER A 212 -33.17 2.93 -12.38
N GLU A 213 -31.85 2.87 -12.51
CA GLU A 213 -31.21 2.38 -13.74
C GLU A 213 -31.49 0.90 -13.97
N ILE A 214 -31.46 0.08 -12.91
CA ILE A 214 -31.78 -1.36 -13.01
C ILE A 214 -33.24 -1.59 -13.41
N GLU A 215 -34.17 -0.85 -12.80
CA GLU A 215 -35.60 -0.93 -13.14
C GLU A 215 -35.86 -0.55 -14.61
N GLY A 216 -35.05 0.35 -15.17
CA GLY A 216 -35.13 0.77 -16.58
C GLY A 216 -34.55 -0.23 -17.58
N LEU A 217 -33.81 -1.26 -17.12
CA LEU A 217 -33.17 -2.25 -18.00
C LEU A 217 -34.12 -3.40 -18.42
N GLU A 218 -35.30 -3.51 -17.83
CA GLU A 218 -36.28 -4.61 -18.13
C GLU A 218 -35.65 -6.01 -18.15
N LEU A 219 -34.84 -6.30 -17.13
CA LEU A 219 -34.06 -7.54 -17.05
C LEU A 219 -34.93 -8.80 -16.94
N SER A 220 -34.52 -9.85 -17.62
CA SER A 220 -35.08 -11.20 -17.45
C SER A 220 -34.73 -11.81 -16.09
N GLU A 221 -35.41 -12.87 -15.67
CA GLU A 221 -35.12 -13.57 -14.40
C GLU A 221 -33.69 -14.08 -14.31
N ASP A 222 -33.04 -14.45 -15.39
CA ASP A 222 -31.66 -14.94 -15.40
C ASP A 222 -30.67 -13.77 -15.32
N GLU A 223 -30.97 -12.66 -15.93
CA GLU A 223 -30.12 -11.44 -15.85
C GLU A 223 -30.19 -10.83 -14.45
N VAL A 224 -31.34 -10.83 -13.80
CA VAL A 224 -31.48 -10.37 -12.40
C VAL A 224 -30.53 -11.14 -11.46
N LYS A 225 -30.26 -12.43 -11.72
CA LYS A 225 -29.31 -13.23 -10.90
C LYS A 225 -27.87 -12.70 -10.97
N LEU A 226 -27.53 -11.97 -12.03
CA LEU A 226 -26.21 -11.33 -12.19
C LEU A 226 -26.09 -10.02 -11.40
N ILE A 227 -27.20 -9.44 -10.96
CA ILE A 227 -27.18 -8.19 -10.18
C ILE A 227 -26.83 -8.52 -8.73
N LYS A 228 -25.80 -7.85 -8.22
CA LYS A 228 -25.32 -8.01 -6.84
C LYS A 228 -25.20 -6.66 -6.15
N PRO A 229 -25.44 -6.57 -4.83
CA PRO A 229 -25.19 -5.35 -4.08
C PRO A 229 -23.75 -4.88 -4.26
N TYR A 230 -23.54 -3.58 -4.50
CA TYR A 230 -22.25 -2.98 -4.73
C TYR A 230 -21.90 -1.98 -3.62
N TYR A 231 -20.83 -2.25 -2.90
CA TYR A 231 -20.32 -1.45 -1.82
C TYR A 231 -19.03 -0.76 -2.29
N ASN A 232 -19.12 0.50 -2.68
CA ASN A 232 -18.02 1.22 -3.32
C ASN A 232 -17.32 2.23 -2.41
N SER A 233 -17.79 2.42 -1.19
CA SER A 233 -17.23 3.37 -0.25
C SER A 233 -17.14 2.81 1.18
N SER A 234 -16.31 3.46 2.00
CA SER A 234 -16.22 3.17 3.44
C SER A 234 -17.52 3.49 4.21
N ASP A 235 -18.41 4.28 3.63
CA ASP A 235 -19.71 4.61 4.26
C ASP A 235 -20.67 3.42 4.26
N ASN A 236 -20.48 2.51 3.31
CA ASN A 236 -21.28 1.28 3.20
C ASN A 236 -20.73 0.12 4.04
N VAL A 237 -19.48 0.20 4.49
CA VAL A 237 -18.80 -0.88 5.20
C VAL A 237 -18.27 -0.38 6.53
N ALA A 238 -18.94 -0.72 7.61
CA ALA A 238 -18.46 -0.44 8.96
C ALA A 238 -17.44 -1.49 9.41
N ARG A 239 -16.71 -1.21 10.51
CA ARG A 239 -15.59 -2.03 10.98
C ARG A 239 -15.93 -3.52 11.17
N TYR A 240 -17.18 -3.84 11.53
CA TYR A 240 -17.61 -5.20 11.85
C TYR A 240 -18.92 -5.61 11.16
N MET A 241 -19.44 -4.78 10.27
CA MET A 241 -20.69 -5.07 9.58
C MET A 241 -20.75 -4.35 8.23
N VAL A 242 -21.46 -4.94 7.31
CA VAL A 242 -21.82 -4.33 6.04
C VAL A 242 -23.14 -3.59 6.22
N GLY A 243 -23.18 -2.32 5.84
CA GLY A 243 -24.39 -1.52 5.82
C GLY A 243 -25.30 -1.86 4.64
N THR A 244 -26.26 -1.00 4.38
CA THR A 244 -27.08 -1.05 3.16
C THR A 244 -26.42 -0.24 2.05
N THR A 245 -26.68 -0.63 0.81
CA THR A 245 -26.27 0.11 -0.39
C THR A 245 -27.43 0.21 -1.36
N ASP A 246 -27.57 1.37 -1.99
CA ASP A 246 -28.53 1.59 -3.09
C ASP A 246 -27.89 1.31 -4.47
N LEU A 247 -26.62 0.92 -4.48
CA LEU A 247 -25.91 0.57 -5.68
C LEU A 247 -25.87 -0.94 -5.89
N SER A 248 -25.89 -1.32 -7.13
CA SER A 248 -25.72 -2.71 -7.57
C SER A 248 -24.69 -2.79 -8.69
N ILE A 249 -24.11 -3.98 -8.89
CA ILE A 249 -23.15 -4.25 -9.94
C ILE A 249 -23.60 -5.46 -10.76
N ILE A 250 -23.38 -5.43 -12.07
CA ILE A 250 -23.53 -6.59 -12.93
C ILE A 250 -22.30 -7.48 -12.72
N TYR A 251 -22.48 -8.62 -12.07
CA TYR A 251 -21.42 -9.56 -11.74
C TYR A 251 -21.48 -10.78 -12.65
N THR A 252 -20.55 -10.88 -13.59
CA THR A 252 -20.40 -12.05 -14.45
C THR A 252 -19.40 -13.02 -13.84
N PRO A 253 -19.77 -14.28 -13.52
CA PRO A 253 -18.84 -15.26 -12.98
C PRO A 253 -17.78 -15.66 -14.03
N SER A 254 -16.66 -16.23 -13.57
CA SER A 254 -15.53 -16.64 -14.44
C SER A 254 -15.91 -17.69 -15.50
N THR A 255 -17.03 -18.38 -15.31
CA THR A 255 -17.63 -19.30 -16.29
C THR A 255 -18.24 -18.58 -17.48
N PHE A 256 -18.47 -17.29 -17.38
CA PHE A 256 -19.02 -16.44 -18.43
C PHE A 256 -17.93 -16.13 -19.47
N LYS A 257 -17.70 -17.07 -20.41
CA LYS A 257 -16.57 -16.97 -21.36
C LYS A 257 -16.90 -16.31 -22.68
N ASN A 258 -18.18 -16.03 -22.96
CA ASN A 258 -18.57 -15.47 -24.26
C ASN A 258 -19.82 -14.56 -24.13
N PRO A 259 -19.67 -13.24 -24.32
CA PRO A 259 -20.83 -12.33 -24.35
C PRO A 259 -21.85 -12.65 -25.43
N ARG A 260 -21.45 -13.35 -26.52
CA ARG A 260 -22.34 -13.74 -27.61
C ARG A 260 -23.23 -14.96 -27.30
N SER A 261 -23.03 -15.62 -26.17
CA SER A 261 -23.91 -16.71 -25.72
C SER A 261 -25.15 -16.21 -24.98
N MET A 262 -25.34 -14.91 -24.86
CA MET A 262 -26.56 -14.30 -24.30
C MET A 262 -27.67 -14.09 -25.33
N ASP A 263 -27.38 -14.24 -26.63
CA ASP A 263 -28.36 -14.03 -27.73
C ASP A 263 -29.09 -15.34 -28.15
N SER A 264 -29.15 -16.31 -27.25
CA SER A 264 -29.86 -17.58 -27.55
C SER A 264 -30.81 -18.01 -26.45
#